data_33099731e997728bdc1f96caf6b642f4
#
_entry.id   33099731e997728bdc1f96caf6b642f4
#
_cell.length_a   1.000
_cell.length_b   1.000
_cell.length_c   1.000
_cell.angle_alpha   90.00
_cell.angle_beta   90.00
_cell.angle_gamma   90.00
#
_symmetry.space_group_name_H-M   'P 1'
#
loop_
_entity.id
_entity.type
_entity.pdbx_description
1 polymer ?
#
loop_
_entity_poly.entity_id
_entity_poly.type
_entity_poly.pdbx_seq_one_letter_code
_entity_poly.pdbx_strand_id
1 'polypeptide(L)'
;ILLVTPVWNDSARLAGFGAALATALADSPLSIHWIIADDGSAAHDHAPLRDLRDAFGEIFPRVHLHMAERHHGKGAVVREAWTLRPDAAWLAFVDADGSVTPAEMLRLIHAAVDSEMSVLGIRKRTASTEFIESPWRGIFHRGFLLAAHVILDLQCEDPQCGAKILRGSHYRRIAGGLLENGLAFDSELLCALKRDGSTWSEIPVNWIEKPGGKVRPLRDAWGMFKALLRIRKRRR
;
A
#
# COMPACT_ATOMS: atom_id res chain seq x y z
N ILE A 1 -7.26 -0.58 14.10
CA ILE A 1 -6.61 -0.32 12.81
C ILE A 1 -5.97 -1.62 12.35
N LEU A 2 -6.12 -1.98 11.10
CA LEU A 2 -5.42 -3.08 10.47
C LEU A 2 -4.42 -2.54 9.44
N LEU A 3 -3.14 -2.64 9.74
CA LEU A 3 -2.04 -2.26 8.85
C LEU A 3 -1.51 -3.51 8.14
N VAL A 4 -1.36 -3.45 6.82
CA VAL A 4 -0.81 -4.53 5.99
C VAL A 4 0.47 -4.08 5.31
N THR A 5 1.50 -4.91 5.33
CA THR A 5 2.73 -4.75 4.56
C THR A 5 2.84 -5.90 3.56
N PRO A 6 2.53 -5.70 2.27
CA PRO A 6 2.64 -6.74 1.26
C PRO A 6 4.11 -7.03 0.94
N VAL A 7 4.46 -8.29 0.85
CA VAL A 7 5.82 -8.79 0.57
C VAL A 7 5.77 -9.86 -0.51
N TRP A 8 6.75 -9.88 -1.40
CA TRP A 8 6.95 -10.95 -2.37
C TRP A 8 8.43 -11.13 -2.70
N ASN A 9 9.02 -12.26 -2.25
CA ASN A 9 10.46 -12.57 -2.38
C ASN A 9 11.36 -11.41 -1.90
N ASP A 10 11.05 -10.81 -0.76
CA ASP A 10 11.61 -9.51 -0.37
C ASP A 10 11.82 -9.36 1.15
N SER A 11 12.10 -10.47 1.83
CA SER A 11 12.41 -10.51 3.26
C SER A 11 13.57 -9.59 3.64
N ALA A 12 14.56 -9.44 2.75
CA ALA A 12 15.73 -8.60 2.99
C ALA A 12 15.38 -7.11 3.14
N ARG A 13 14.47 -6.57 2.30
CA ARG A 13 14.02 -5.17 2.45
C ARG A 13 13.08 -5.01 3.64
N LEU A 14 12.23 -6.01 3.87
CA LEU A 14 11.36 -6.03 5.04
C LEU A 14 12.16 -5.99 6.35
N ALA A 15 13.31 -6.64 6.43
CA ALA A 15 14.12 -6.72 7.65
C ALA A 15 14.45 -5.32 8.21
N GLY A 16 14.98 -4.42 7.38
CA GLY A 16 15.33 -3.07 7.82
C GLY A 16 14.11 -2.19 8.11
N PHE A 17 13.14 -2.21 7.22
CA PHE A 17 11.92 -1.42 7.37
C PHE A 17 11.06 -1.93 8.54
N GLY A 18 10.89 -3.25 8.65
CA GLY A 18 9.99 -3.87 9.62
C GLY A 18 10.42 -3.68 11.06
N ALA A 19 11.71 -3.73 11.36
CA ALA A 19 12.22 -3.46 12.71
C ALA A 19 11.89 -2.04 13.18
N ALA A 20 12.14 -1.05 12.30
CA ALA A 20 11.77 0.33 12.58
C ALA A 20 10.26 0.53 12.69
N LEU A 21 9.47 -0.17 11.87
CA LEU A 21 8.01 -0.12 11.95
C LEU A 21 7.50 -0.75 13.25
N ALA A 22 8.02 -1.91 13.66
CA ALA A 22 7.66 -2.57 14.92
C ALA A 22 7.86 -1.62 16.12
N THR A 23 9.02 -0.96 16.19
CA THR A 23 9.33 0.03 17.24
C THR A 23 8.31 1.19 17.21
N ALA A 24 8.09 1.78 16.04
CA ALA A 24 7.16 2.89 15.91
C ALA A 24 5.72 2.50 16.27
N LEU A 25 5.30 1.27 15.95
CA LEU A 25 3.97 0.75 16.31
C LEU A 25 3.84 0.47 17.82
N ALA A 26 4.93 0.02 18.46
CA ALA A 26 4.96 -0.23 19.89
C ALA A 26 4.81 1.08 20.70
N ASP A 27 5.41 2.15 20.21
CA ASP A 27 5.34 3.49 20.82
C ASP A 27 4.00 4.21 20.56
N SER A 28 3.19 3.69 19.66
CA SER A 28 1.91 4.31 19.29
C SER A 28 0.81 4.00 20.29
N PRO A 29 0.03 5.01 20.76
CA PRO A 29 -1.12 4.80 21.64
C PRO A 29 -2.31 4.14 20.91
N LEU A 30 -2.27 4.03 19.59
CA LEU A 30 -3.37 3.51 18.79
C LEU A 30 -3.43 1.97 18.84
N SER A 31 -4.64 1.43 18.81
CA SER A 31 -4.83 -0.02 18.67
C SER A 31 -4.61 -0.44 17.22
N ILE A 32 -3.39 -0.84 16.92
CA ILE A 32 -2.98 -1.28 15.58
C ILE A 32 -2.69 -2.79 15.63
N HIS A 33 -3.13 -3.53 14.61
CA HIS A 33 -2.68 -4.87 14.28
C HIS A 33 -1.92 -4.79 12.97
N TRP A 34 -0.74 -5.39 12.92
CA TRP A 34 0.11 -5.39 11.74
C TRP A 34 0.16 -6.78 11.11
N ILE A 35 -0.14 -6.87 9.81
CA ILE A 35 0.00 -8.10 9.04
C ILE A 35 1.09 -7.92 8.00
N ILE A 36 2.13 -8.75 8.10
CA ILE A 36 3.05 -9.00 7.02
C ILE A 36 2.36 -9.97 6.07
N ALA A 37 2.02 -9.51 4.86
CA ALA A 37 1.24 -10.29 3.90
C ALA A 37 2.14 -10.79 2.77
N ASP A 38 2.60 -12.04 2.88
CA ASP A 38 3.40 -12.70 1.86
C ASP A 38 2.54 -13.14 0.68
N ASP A 39 2.84 -12.65 -0.51
CA ASP A 39 2.14 -12.93 -1.77
C ASP A 39 2.75 -14.16 -2.47
N GLY A 40 2.86 -15.28 -1.77
CA GLY A 40 3.35 -16.53 -2.32
C GLY A 40 4.82 -16.46 -2.75
N SER A 41 5.69 -16.03 -1.85
CA SER A 41 7.13 -16.03 -2.06
C SER A 41 7.68 -17.43 -2.28
N ALA A 42 8.85 -17.53 -2.89
CA ALA A 42 9.55 -18.79 -3.07
C ALA A 42 10.03 -19.37 -1.72
N ALA A 43 10.19 -20.68 -1.67
CA ALA A 43 10.50 -21.42 -0.43
C ALA A 43 11.70 -20.87 0.37
N HIS A 44 12.71 -20.30 -0.32
CA HIS A 44 13.87 -19.72 0.33
C HIS A 44 13.56 -18.47 1.18
N ASP A 45 12.41 -17.80 0.95
CA ASP A 45 12.00 -16.62 1.70
C ASP A 45 11.07 -16.97 2.88
N HIS A 46 10.55 -18.21 2.95
CA HIS A 46 9.56 -18.59 3.97
C HIS A 46 10.13 -18.61 5.39
N ALA A 47 11.33 -19.20 5.58
CA ALA A 47 11.98 -19.19 6.89
C ALA A 47 12.38 -17.77 7.31
N PRO A 48 13.08 -16.97 6.47
CA PRO A 48 13.37 -15.58 6.79
C PRO A 48 12.12 -14.75 7.17
N LEU A 49 10.98 -14.92 6.50
CA LEU A 49 9.77 -14.18 6.84
C LEU A 49 9.18 -14.58 8.21
N ARG A 50 9.26 -15.87 8.58
CA ARG A 50 8.86 -16.32 9.92
C ARG A 50 9.78 -15.76 10.99
N ASP A 51 11.09 -15.84 10.78
CA ASP A 51 12.10 -15.33 11.72
C ASP A 51 11.92 -13.82 11.94
N LEU A 52 11.66 -13.06 10.88
CA LEU A 52 11.37 -11.63 10.96
C LEU A 52 10.08 -11.36 11.73
N ARG A 53 9.00 -12.12 11.47
CA ARG A 53 7.76 -11.99 12.22
C ARG A 53 7.98 -12.23 13.71
N ASP A 54 8.77 -13.24 14.08
CA ASP A 54 9.08 -13.56 15.47
C ASP A 54 9.91 -12.45 16.12
N ALA A 55 10.95 -11.98 15.46
CA ALA A 55 11.78 -10.86 15.94
C ALA A 55 10.98 -9.56 16.10
N PHE A 56 10.09 -9.25 15.16
CA PHE A 56 9.21 -8.08 15.29
C PHE A 56 8.16 -8.28 16.38
N GLY A 57 7.72 -9.52 16.61
CA GLY A 57 6.77 -9.89 17.65
C GLY A 57 7.27 -9.66 19.07
N GLU A 58 8.59 -9.76 19.29
CA GLU A 58 9.21 -9.40 20.57
C GLU A 58 9.10 -7.90 20.87
N ILE A 59 9.11 -7.05 19.82
CA ILE A 59 8.97 -5.60 19.94
C ILE A 59 7.50 -5.18 19.96
N PHE A 60 6.70 -5.74 19.03
CA PHE A 60 5.30 -5.42 18.82
C PHE A 60 4.46 -6.71 18.72
N PRO A 61 3.88 -7.21 19.84
CA PRO A 61 3.20 -8.51 19.88
C PRO A 61 1.97 -8.65 18.97
N ARG A 62 1.45 -7.54 18.42
CA ARG A 62 0.30 -7.54 17.50
C ARG A 62 0.71 -7.63 16.03
N VAL A 63 1.88 -8.18 15.73
CA VAL A 63 2.32 -8.51 14.38
C VAL A 63 1.98 -9.96 14.04
N HIS A 64 1.49 -10.19 12.82
CA HIS A 64 1.13 -11.50 12.28
C HIS A 64 1.72 -11.67 10.90
N LEU A 65 2.02 -12.91 10.51
CA LEU A 65 2.42 -13.29 9.17
C LEU A 65 1.27 -14.03 8.49
N HIS A 66 0.81 -13.51 7.37
CA HIS A 66 -0.09 -14.19 6.45
C HIS A 66 0.71 -14.64 5.23
N MET A 67 0.59 -15.89 4.83
CA MET A 67 1.32 -16.47 3.68
C MET A 67 0.29 -16.99 2.67
N ALA A 68 0.20 -16.34 1.51
CA ALA A 68 -0.61 -16.82 0.40
C ALA A 68 0.03 -18.08 -0.22
N GLU A 69 -0.80 -19.03 -0.67
CA GLU A 69 -0.31 -20.29 -1.27
C GLU A 69 0.48 -20.07 -2.57
N ARG A 70 0.18 -18.98 -3.29
CA ARG A 70 0.82 -18.64 -4.57
C ARG A 70 0.80 -17.12 -4.82
N HIS A 71 1.66 -16.68 -5.72
CA HIS A 71 1.70 -15.29 -6.14
C HIS A 71 0.45 -14.88 -6.92
N HIS A 72 -0.27 -13.91 -6.41
CA HIS A 72 -1.48 -13.33 -7.00
C HIS A 72 -1.33 -11.86 -7.37
N GLY A 73 -0.40 -11.16 -6.75
CA GLY A 73 -0.14 -9.73 -6.89
C GLY A 73 -0.51 -8.91 -5.66
N LYS A 74 0.12 -7.74 -5.53
CA LYS A 74 -0.01 -6.82 -4.39
C LYS A 74 -1.46 -6.58 -3.97
N GLY A 75 -2.33 -6.25 -4.94
CA GLY A 75 -3.73 -5.95 -4.64
C GLY A 75 -4.49 -7.14 -4.08
N ALA A 76 -4.19 -8.35 -4.56
CA ALA A 76 -4.85 -9.56 -4.06
C ALA A 76 -4.46 -9.81 -2.60
N VAL A 77 -3.16 -9.86 -2.29
CA VAL A 77 -2.70 -10.19 -0.93
C VAL A 77 -3.08 -9.12 0.10
N VAL A 78 -3.12 -7.83 -0.30
CA VAL A 78 -3.63 -6.77 0.58
C VAL A 78 -5.10 -6.98 0.91
N ARG A 79 -5.95 -7.27 -0.09
CA ARG A 79 -7.37 -7.55 0.12
C ARG A 79 -7.58 -8.80 0.98
N GLU A 80 -6.82 -9.86 0.72
CA GLU A 80 -6.85 -11.10 1.48
C GLU A 80 -6.50 -10.84 2.95
N ALA A 81 -5.41 -10.13 3.22
CA ALA A 81 -5.03 -9.76 4.58
C ALA A 81 -6.08 -8.89 5.29
N TRP A 82 -6.78 -8.01 4.57
CA TRP A 82 -7.86 -7.22 5.14
C TRP A 82 -9.08 -8.06 5.57
N THR A 83 -9.29 -9.23 4.97
CA THR A 83 -10.38 -10.14 5.40
C THR A 83 -10.12 -10.79 6.75
N LEU A 84 -8.88 -10.82 7.22
CA LEU A 84 -8.53 -11.42 8.51
C LEU A 84 -9.07 -10.61 9.70
N ARG A 85 -9.46 -9.36 9.48
CA ARG A 85 -10.15 -8.51 10.46
C ARG A 85 -11.26 -7.69 9.79
N PRO A 86 -12.39 -8.34 9.46
CA PRO A 86 -13.44 -7.73 8.64
C PRO A 86 -14.09 -6.50 9.31
N ASP A 87 -14.05 -6.43 10.65
CA ASP A 87 -14.66 -5.34 11.43
C ASP A 87 -13.70 -4.18 11.72
N ALA A 88 -12.47 -4.21 11.19
CA ALA A 88 -11.52 -3.13 11.41
C ALA A 88 -12.11 -1.78 10.98
N ALA A 89 -12.07 -0.79 11.88
CA ALA A 89 -12.56 0.56 11.58
C ALA A 89 -11.71 1.24 10.51
N TRP A 90 -10.40 0.94 10.50
CA TRP A 90 -9.43 1.48 9.56
C TRP A 90 -8.63 0.35 8.94
N LEU A 91 -8.52 0.39 7.62
CA LEU A 91 -7.72 -0.52 6.81
C LEU A 91 -6.57 0.28 6.20
N ALA A 92 -5.36 -0.17 6.41
CA ALA A 92 -4.18 0.52 5.93
C ALA A 92 -3.21 -0.44 5.24
N PHE A 93 -2.39 0.06 4.35
CA PHE A 93 -1.20 -0.66 3.90
C PHE A 93 -0.02 0.28 3.69
N VAL A 94 1.18 -0.28 3.81
CA VAL A 94 2.46 0.37 3.51
C VAL A 94 3.39 -0.61 2.82
N ASP A 95 4.07 -0.17 1.76
CA ASP A 95 5.02 -1.01 1.03
C ASP A 95 6.24 -1.38 1.90
N ALA A 96 6.75 -2.59 1.73
CA ALA A 96 7.83 -3.18 2.54
C ALA A 96 9.22 -2.59 2.27
N ASP A 97 9.36 -1.72 1.27
CA ASP A 97 10.67 -1.22 0.82
C ASP A 97 11.22 -0.06 1.66
N GLY A 98 10.41 0.50 2.56
CA GLY A 98 10.80 1.64 3.39
C GLY A 98 10.95 2.96 2.64
N SER A 99 10.43 3.06 1.42
CA SER A 99 10.37 4.33 0.68
C SER A 99 9.50 5.36 1.40
N VAL A 100 8.43 4.91 2.06
CA VAL A 100 7.67 5.68 3.07
C VAL A 100 8.15 5.19 4.44
N THR A 101 8.65 6.09 5.28
CA THR A 101 9.19 5.72 6.58
C THR A 101 8.07 5.32 7.57
N PRO A 102 8.39 4.55 8.64
CA PRO A 102 7.43 4.24 9.70
C PRO A 102 6.82 5.49 10.34
N ALA A 103 7.61 6.53 10.57
CA ALA A 103 7.13 7.81 11.12
C ALA A 103 6.09 8.48 10.21
N GLU A 104 6.33 8.47 8.88
CA GLU A 104 5.37 8.97 7.90
C GLU A 104 4.08 8.14 7.92
N MET A 105 4.20 6.81 7.98
CA MET A 105 3.01 5.95 8.04
C MET A 105 2.16 6.21 9.28
N LEU A 106 2.79 6.36 10.45
CA LEU A 106 2.07 6.72 11.68
C LEU A 106 1.45 8.11 11.58
N ARG A 107 2.15 9.09 11.01
CA ARG A 107 1.60 10.44 10.79
C ARG A 107 0.33 10.40 9.93
N LEU A 108 0.33 9.60 8.87
CA LEU A 108 -0.86 9.40 8.03
C LEU A 108 -1.99 8.70 8.80
N ILE A 109 -1.68 7.69 9.62
CA ILE A 109 -2.67 6.99 10.45
C ILE A 109 -3.31 7.97 11.46
N HIS A 110 -2.52 8.78 12.17
CA HIS A 110 -3.04 9.80 13.09
C HIS A 110 -3.93 10.79 12.35
N ALA A 111 -3.47 11.32 11.20
CA ALA A 111 -4.27 12.24 10.40
C ALA A 111 -5.62 11.64 9.98
N ALA A 112 -5.65 10.34 9.63
CA ALA A 112 -6.89 9.65 9.26
C ALA A 112 -7.84 9.49 10.45
N VAL A 113 -7.31 9.12 11.62
CA VAL A 113 -8.10 8.93 12.84
C VAL A 113 -8.65 10.26 13.32
N ASP A 114 -7.83 11.30 13.39
CA ASP A 114 -8.18 12.63 13.92
C ASP A 114 -9.20 13.35 13.02
N SER A 115 -9.01 13.26 11.69
CA SER A 115 -9.94 13.88 10.72
C SER A 115 -11.17 13.03 10.43
N GLU A 116 -11.18 11.79 10.86
CA GLU A 116 -12.16 10.78 10.49
C GLU A 116 -12.33 10.58 8.97
N MET A 117 -11.28 10.84 8.18
CA MET A 117 -11.27 10.71 6.72
C MET A 117 -10.25 9.66 6.28
N SER A 118 -10.51 9.00 5.14
CA SER A 118 -9.48 8.22 4.46
C SER A 118 -8.32 9.13 4.07
N VAL A 119 -7.08 8.65 4.19
CA VAL A 119 -5.87 9.42 3.90
C VAL A 119 -4.98 8.65 2.91
N LEU A 120 -4.52 9.35 1.89
CA LEU A 120 -3.56 8.86 0.93
C LEU A 120 -2.24 9.62 1.10
N GLY A 121 -1.14 8.89 1.26
CA GLY A 121 0.17 9.49 1.07
C GLY A 121 0.37 9.87 -0.40
N ILE A 122 0.99 11.01 -0.67
CA ILE A 122 1.38 11.41 -2.01
C ILE A 122 2.85 11.77 -2.08
N ARG A 123 3.52 11.36 -3.18
CA ARG A 123 4.92 11.65 -3.45
C ARG A 123 5.03 13.03 -4.09
N LYS A 124 5.12 14.05 -3.26
CA LYS A 124 5.17 15.44 -3.71
C LYS A 124 6.25 16.19 -2.97
N ARG A 125 7.12 16.87 -3.72
CA ARG A 125 8.10 17.80 -3.11
C ARG A 125 7.38 19.05 -2.62
N THR A 126 7.54 19.34 -1.33
CA THR A 126 7.04 20.56 -0.69
C THR A 126 8.20 21.19 0.11
N ALA A 127 7.94 22.32 0.77
CA ALA A 127 8.94 22.91 1.69
C ALA A 127 9.26 22.01 2.90
N SER A 128 8.36 21.07 3.24
CA SER A 128 8.44 20.21 4.43
C SER A 128 8.64 18.73 4.10
N THR A 129 8.72 18.34 2.82
CA THR A 129 8.87 16.93 2.42
C THR A 129 10.06 16.72 1.51
N GLU A 130 10.80 15.66 1.78
CA GLU A 130 11.88 15.18 0.92
C GLU A 130 11.29 14.18 -0.09
N PHE A 131 11.59 14.41 -1.37
CA PHE A 131 11.21 13.52 -2.46
C PHE A 131 12.40 13.26 -3.38
N ILE A 132 12.89 12.03 -3.36
CA ILE A 132 14.04 11.59 -4.18
C ILE A 132 13.60 10.44 -5.08
N GLU A 133 13.62 10.69 -6.37
CA GLU A 133 13.23 9.74 -7.41
C GLU A 133 14.24 9.80 -8.58
N SER A 134 14.56 8.65 -9.16
CA SER A 134 15.38 8.62 -10.37
C SER A 134 14.63 9.24 -11.58
N PRO A 135 15.33 9.93 -12.49
CA PRO A 135 14.69 10.64 -13.61
C PRO A 135 13.80 9.74 -14.48
N TRP A 136 14.25 8.52 -14.74
CA TRP A 136 13.49 7.55 -15.54
C TRP A 136 12.19 7.12 -14.87
N ARG A 137 12.24 6.86 -13.57
CA ARG A 137 11.05 6.50 -12.80
C ARG A 137 10.05 7.65 -12.80
N GLY A 138 10.52 8.89 -12.68
CA GLY A 138 9.69 10.09 -12.75
C GLY A 138 8.97 10.25 -14.09
N ILE A 139 9.60 9.89 -15.21
CA ILE A 139 8.95 9.93 -16.54
C ILE A 139 7.81 8.90 -16.60
N PHE A 140 8.07 7.63 -16.21
CA PHE A 140 7.05 6.58 -16.21
C PHE A 140 5.91 6.88 -15.24
N HIS A 141 6.25 7.40 -14.06
CA HIS A 141 5.28 7.81 -13.05
C HIS A 141 4.35 8.89 -13.61
N ARG A 142 4.89 9.99 -14.17
CA ARG A 142 4.08 11.06 -14.78
C ARG A 142 3.22 10.57 -15.94
N GLY A 143 3.78 9.70 -16.79
CA GLY A 143 3.03 9.08 -17.89
C GLY A 143 1.84 8.24 -17.37
N PHE A 144 2.06 7.48 -16.30
CA PHE A 144 0.99 6.70 -15.69
C PHE A 144 -0.07 7.59 -15.01
N LEU A 145 0.33 8.65 -14.30
CA LEU A 145 -0.60 9.61 -13.70
C LEU A 145 -1.51 10.25 -14.74
N LEU A 146 -0.93 10.70 -15.86
CA LEU A 146 -1.69 11.26 -16.97
C LEU A 146 -2.67 10.21 -17.55
N ALA A 147 -2.22 8.98 -17.75
CA ALA A 147 -3.08 7.91 -18.24
C ALA A 147 -4.23 7.59 -17.26
N ALA A 148 -3.94 7.51 -15.97
CA ALA A 148 -4.96 7.28 -14.94
C ALA A 148 -5.99 8.42 -14.89
N HIS A 149 -5.53 9.66 -14.97
CA HIS A 149 -6.40 10.84 -15.02
C HIS A 149 -7.31 10.81 -16.26
N VAL A 150 -6.75 10.64 -17.45
CA VAL A 150 -7.52 10.66 -18.71
C VAL A 150 -8.43 9.45 -18.87
N ILE A 151 -7.93 8.25 -18.55
CA ILE A 151 -8.68 7.00 -18.76
C ILE A 151 -9.73 6.79 -17.69
N LEU A 152 -9.40 7.07 -16.41
CA LEU A 152 -10.24 6.77 -15.27
C LEU A 152 -10.96 7.99 -14.69
N ASP A 153 -10.69 9.20 -15.20
CA ASP A 153 -11.19 10.44 -14.59
C ASP A 153 -10.88 10.48 -13.08
N LEU A 154 -9.70 9.99 -12.71
CA LEU A 154 -9.27 9.88 -11.32
C LEU A 154 -8.53 11.17 -10.92
N GLN A 155 -9.20 12.02 -10.19
CA GLN A 155 -8.63 13.25 -9.63
C GLN A 155 -7.90 12.92 -8.32
N CYS A 156 -6.69 12.37 -8.43
CA CYS A 156 -5.79 12.06 -7.33
C CYS A 156 -4.38 12.41 -7.76
N GLU A 157 -3.63 13.13 -6.92
CA GLU A 157 -2.27 13.58 -7.26
C GLU A 157 -1.30 12.40 -7.39
N ASP A 158 -1.44 11.36 -6.56
CA ASP A 158 -0.59 10.17 -6.64
C ASP A 158 -1.33 8.88 -6.23
N PRO A 159 -2.07 8.25 -7.14
CA PRO A 159 -2.78 7.01 -6.86
C PRO A 159 -1.84 5.84 -6.54
N GLN A 160 -0.55 5.92 -6.86
CA GLN A 160 0.41 4.81 -6.74
C GLN A 160 1.32 4.90 -5.51
N CYS A 161 1.15 5.90 -4.64
CA CYS A 161 1.91 5.94 -3.38
C CYS A 161 1.60 4.72 -2.53
N GLY A 162 2.64 4.05 -2.05
CA GLY A 162 2.58 2.82 -1.28
C GLY A 162 2.13 2.97 0.17
N ALA A 163 1.43 4.06 0.52
CA ALA A 163 0.89 4.28 1.86
C ALA A 163 -0.53 4.84 1.78
N LYS A 164 -1.50 4.08 2.27
CA LYS A 164 -2.92 4.46 2.27
C LYS A 164 -3.62 3.99 3.52
N ILE A 165 -4.54 4.81 4.00
CA ILE A 165 -5.43 4.51 5.13
C ILE A 165 -6.86 4.78 4.69
N LEU A 166 -7.72 3.79 4.85
CA LEU A 166 -9.11 3.83 4.42
C LEU A 166 -10.06 3.59 5.58
N ARG A 167 -11.20 4.24 5.59
CA ARG A 167 -12.29 3.81 6.46
C ARG A 167 -12.75 2.40 6.08
N GLY A 168 -12.75 1.48 7.03
CA GLY A 168 -13.17 0.10 6.80
C GLY A 168 -14.60 0.01 6.29
N SER A 169 -15.50 0.89 6.73
CA SER A 169 -16.88 0.97 6.23
C SER A 169 -16.95 1.33 4.74
N HIS A 170 -16.10 2.24 4.26
CA HIS A 170 -16.04 2.59 2.84
C HIS A 170 -15.52 1.42 2.00
N TYR A 171 -14.44 0.78 2.45
CA TYR A 171 -13.88 -0.39 1.78
C TYR A 171 -14.90 -1.54 1.66
N ARG A 172 -15.61 -1.87 2.74
CA ARG A 172 -16.60 -2.96 2.75
C ARG A 172 -17.70 -2.79 1.70
N ARG A 173 -18.12 -1.55 1.40
CA ARG A 173 -19.13 -1.31 0.37
C ARG A 173 -18.65 -1.60 -1.04
N ILE A 174 -17.34 -1.45 -1.29
CA ILE A 174 -16.75 -1.59 -2.63
C ILE A 174 -15.98 -2.89 -2.84
N ALA A 175 -15.65 -3.61 -1.77
CA ALA A 175 -14.71 -4.75 -1.79
C ALA A 175 -15.09 -5.83 -2.82
N GLY A 176 -16.37 -6.16 -2.95
CA GLY A 176 -16.87 -7.17 -3.90
C GLY A 176 -16.70 -6.80 -5.38
N GLY A 177 -16.45 -5.52 -5.68
CA GLY A 177 -16.23 -5.04 -7.05
C GLY A 177 -14.75 -4.90 -7.46
N LEU A 178 -13.81 -5.13 -6.56
CA LEU A 178 -12.37 -4.99 -6.82
C LEU A 178 -11.80 -6.28 -7.43
N LEU A 179 -11.27 -6.19 -8.64
CA LEU A 179 -10.83 -7.34 -9.43
C LEU A 179 -9.35 -7.27 -9.85
N GLU A 180 -8.71 -6.08 -9.78
CA GLU A 180 -7.29 -5.94 -10.12
C GLU A 180 -6.41 -6.47 -8.98
N ASN A 181 -5.59 -7.47 -9.29
CA ASN A 181 -4.74 -8.14 -8.31
C ASN A 181 -3.34 -7.53 -8.20
N GLY A 182 -2.85 -6.90 -9.27
CA GLY A 182 -1.49 -6.38 -9.37
C GLY A 182 -1.37 -4.92 -8.90
N LEU A 183 -0.39 -4.22 -9.49
CA LEU A 183 -0.06 -2.82 -9.14
C LEU A 183 -1.17 -1.82 -9.51
N ALA A 184 -2.08 -2.16 -10.42
CA ALA A 184 -3.21 -1.29 -10.76
C ALA A 184 -4.36 -1.33 -9.72
N PHE A 185 -4.27 -2.20 -8.72
CA PHE A 185 -5.21 -2.26 -7.60
C PHE A 185 -5.43 -0.89 -6.95
N ASP A 186 -4.35 -0.14 -6.73
CA ASP A 186 -4.42 1.20 -6.14
C ASP A 186 -5.37 2.11 -6.92
N SER A 187 -5.26 2.12 -8.25
CA SER A 187 -6.13 2.93 -9.12
C SER A 187 -7.57 2.43 -9.13
N GLU A 188 -7.79 1.10 -9.14
CA GLU A 188 -9.14 0.53 -9.07
C GLU A 188 -9.82 0.87 -7.74
N LEU A 189 -9.09 0.74 -6.63
CA LEU A 189 -9.54 1.06 -5.28
C LEU A 189 -10.05 2.50 -5.19
N LEU A 190 -9.23 3.47 -5.66
CA LEU A 190 -9.61 4.89 -5.63
C LEU A 190 -10.77 5.20 -6.56
N CYS A 191 -10.83 4.55 -7.74
CA CYS A 191 -11.98 4.66 -8.62
C CYS A 191 -13.27 4.13 -7.99
N ALA A 192 -13.19 3.02 -7.28
CA ALA A 192 -14.34 2.43 -6.60
C ALA A 192 -14.80 3.32 -5.43
N LEU A 193 -13.87 3.85 -4.64
CA LEU A 193 -14.18 4.81 -3.56
C LEU A 193 -14.83 6.09 -4.11
N LYS A 194 -14.29 6.67 -5.20
CA LYS A 194 -14.89 7.85 -5.86
C LYS A 194 -16.34 7.58 -6.28
N ARG A 195 -16.60 6.42 -6.86
CA ARG A 195 -17.96 6.03 -7.29
C ARG A 195 -18.93 5.78 -6.13
N ASP A 196 -18.42 5.30 -5.01
CA ASP A 196 -19.16 5.14 -3.77
C ASP A 196 -19.50 6.48 -3.07
N GLY A 197 -18.96 7.59 -3.58
CA GLY A 197 -19.10 8.91 -2.95
C GLY A 197 -18.17 9.11 -1.75
N SER A 198 -17.23 8.19 -1.52
CA SER A 198 -16.25 8.32 -0.46
C SER A 198 -15.21 9.38 -0.80
N THR A 199 -14.86 10.19 0.19
CA THR A 199 -13.83 11.22 0.08
C THR A 199 -12.55 10.82 0.82
N TRP A 200 -11.43 11.46 0.47
CA TRP A 200 -10.14 11.28 1.12
C TRP A 200 -9.35 12.59 1.16
N SER A 201 -8.38 12.65 2.04
CA SER A 201 -7.35 13.68 2.07
C SER A 201 -6.06 13.14 1.46
N GLU A 202 -5.31 13.99 0.76
CA GLU A 202 -4.02 13.68 0.18
C GLU A 202 -2.94 14.42 0.97
N ILE A 203 -1.98 13.68 1.53
CA ILE A 203 -0.96 14.23 2.41
C ILE A 203 0.43 13.94 1.83
N PRO A 204 1.24 14.96 1.51
CA PRO A 204 2.62 14.77 1.09
C PRO A 204 3.43 14.01 2.13
N VAL A 205 4.21 13.01 1.67
CA VAL A 205 5.09 12.20 2.52
C VAL A 205 6.54 12.35 2.11
N ASN A 206 7.44 12.20 3.07
CA ASN A 206 8.86 11.97 2.77
C ASN A 206 8.97 10.64 2.04
N TRP A 207 9.54 10.68 0.85
CA TRP A 207 9.66 9.50 0.01
C TRP A 207 11.04 9.46 -0.65
N ILE A 208 11.75 8.38 -0.42
CA ILE A 208 13.09 8.17 -0.96
C ILE A 208 13.10 6.83 -1.69
N GLU A 209 13.43 6.87 -2.99
CA GLU A 209 13.56 5.66 -3.78
C GLU A 209 14.60 4.72 -3.17
N LYS A 210 14.21 3.47 -2.95
CA LYS A 210 15.09 2.44 -2.43
C LYS A 210 15.55 1.51 -3.56
N PRO A 211 16.82 1.08 -3.55
CA PRO A 211 17.34 0.14 -4.53
C PRO A 211 16.66 -1.24 -4.41
N GLY A 212 16.78 -2.05 -5.46
CA GLY A 212 16.27 -3.43 -5.46
C GLY A 212 14.77 -3.58 -5.77
N GLY A 213 14.13 -2.52 -6.28
CA GLY A 213 12.73 -2.60 -6.72
C GLY A 213 12.51 -3.67 -7.79
N LYS A 214 11.43 -4.44 -7.67
CA LYS A 214 11.09 -5.55 -8.59
C LYS A 214 10.26 -5.10 -9.79
N VAL A 215 9.85 -3.83 -9.82
CA VAL A 215 9.09 -3.24 -10.92
C VAL A 215 9.98 -3.19 -12.18
N ARG A 216 9.51 -3.83 -13.25
CA ARG A 216 10.14 -3.79 -14.58
C ARG A 216 9.48 -2.69 -15.41
N PRO A 217 10.13 -1.52 -15.63
CA PRO A 217 9.46 -0.31 -16.05
C PRO A 217 8.58 -0.48 -17.30
N LEU A 218 9.11 -1.06 -18.38
CA LEU A 218 8.36 -1.21 -19.64
C LEU A 218 7.25 -2.28 -19.58
N ARG A 219 7.55 -3.43 -18.96
CA ARG A 219 6.60 -4.56 -18.89
C ARG A 219 5.43 -4.22 -17.97
N ASP A 220 5.74 -3.67 -16.80
CA ASP A 220 4.74 -3.38 -15.79
C ASP A 220 3.92 -2.14 -16.18
N ALA A 221 4.53 -1.12 -16.83
CA ALA A 221 3.81 0.02 -17.37
C ALA A 221 2.77 -0.41 -18.42
N TRP A 222 3.11 -1.34 -19.31
CA TRP A 222 2.16 -1.87 -20.29
C TRP A 222 1.04 -2.69 -19.63
N GLY A 223 1.40 -3.50 -18.63
CA GLY A 223 0.43 -4.25 -17.83
C GLY A 223 -0.55 -3.35 -17.09
N MET A 224 -0.03 -2.29 -16.47
CA MET A 224 -0.81 -1.29 -15.76
C MET A 224 -1.71 -0.48 -16.71
N PHE A 225 -1.22 -0.09 -17.89
CA PHE A 225 -2.04 0.59 -18.91
C PHE A 225 -3.23 -0.27 -19.35
N LYS A 226 -3.01 -1.56 -19.64
CA LYS A 226 -4.09 -2.50 -19.94
C LYS A 226 -5.09 -2.62 -18.79
N ALA A 227 -4.59 -2.58 -17.55
CA ALA A 227 -5.45 -2.63 -16.39
C ALA A 227 -6.33 -1.38 -16.27
N LEU A 228 -5.80 -0.17 -16.55
CA LEU A 228 -6.62 1.05 -16.60
C LEU A 228 -7.78 0.92 -17.61
N LEU A 229 -7.52 0.35 -18.78
CA LEU A 229 -8.57 0.12 -19.79
C LEU A 229 -9.62 -0.91 -19.32
N ARG A 230 -9.18 -2.00 -18.62
CA ARG A 230 -10.12 -2.97 -18.02
C ARG A 230 -10.99 -2.32 -16.95
N ILE A 231 -10.38 -1.54 -16.05
CA ILE A 231 -11.09 -0.79 -15.00
C ILE A 231 -12.13 0.13 -15.65
N ARG A 232 -11.75 0.89 -16.67
CA ARG A 232 -12.67 1.78 -17.42
C ARG A 232 -13.83 1.01 -18.02
N LYS A 233 -13.56 -0.15 -18.65
CA LYS A 233 -14.61 -0.97 -19.28
C LYS A 233 -15.63 -1.49 -18.27
N ARG A 234 -15.20 -1.86 -17.06
CA ARG A 234 -16.08 -2.34 -15.97
C ARG A 234 -16.89 -1.22 -15.32
N ARG A 235 -16.53 0.05 -15.58
CA ARG A 235 -17.25 1.22 -15.07
C ARG A 235 -18.47 1.60 -15.92
N ARG A 236 -18.61 1.01 -17.12
CA ARG A 236 -19.76 1.18 -18.00
C ARG A 236 -20.80 0.10 -17.74
#